data_f6be483cb1a2f3821b0abdd869cb0ba5
#
_entry.id   f6be483cb1a2f3821b0abdd869cb0ba5
#
_cell.length_a   1.000
_cell.length_b   1.000
_cell.length_c   1.000
_cell.angle_alpha   90.00
_cell.angle_beta   90.00
_cell.angle_gamma   90.00
#
_symmetry.space_group_name_H-M   'P 1'
#
loop_
_entity.id
_entity.type
_entity.pdbx_description
1 polymer ?
#
loop_
_entity_poly.entity_id
_entity_poly.type
_entity_poly.pdbx_seq_one_letter_code
_entity_poly.pdbx_strand_id
1 'polypeptide(L)'
;MKSKNYSKKISKIFKKRGFVFLEPDVLLDSNYIIQRSGENFKKLMLTFEDDSGKNMCLRPDLTIASCVKHLEENTKGTSKIYYSGQAYRRSNNSKDSIVNNQLGLEIIGSKKESLDDKEIIDTILKAINKIKIKKITINIGDVSLFRQLIDSLKIPERWKLRLIRHFWKPKYFEDLLNRLETNSDIDPITVDFDKKRFSEMKKLNQNEEIAGRKISEILSRFDKKIRDPRSFPEGKKTVKIIKEFLKISCPIDQMDKSLKNFLKNIILKKV
;
A
#
# COMPACT_ATOMS: atom_id res chain seq x y z
N MET A 1 -22.96 -19.68 -17.78
CA MET A 1 -23.61 -18.88 -18.88
C MET A 1 -23.91 -17.42 -18.51
N LYS A 2 -24.42 -17.08 -17.33
CA LYS A 2 -24.74 -15.67 -16.95
C LYS A 2 -23.51 -14.73 -16.93
N SER A 3 -22.36 -15.18 -16.49
CA SER A 3 -21.11 -14.38 -16.39
C SER A 3 -20.60 -13.88 -17.76
N LYS A 4 -20.59 -14.76 -18.78
CA LYS A 4 -20.18 -14.36 -20.16
C LYS A 4 -21.08 -13.27 -20.77
N ASN A 5 -22.37 -13.24 -20.41
CA ASN A 5 -23.30 -12.23 -20.93
C ASN A 5 -23.07 -10.87 -20.28
N TYR A 6 -22.72 -10.81 -18.99
CA TYR A 6 -22.38 -9.57 -18.30
C TYR A 6 -21.09 -8.96 -18.85
N SER A 7 -20.04 -9.75 -19.02
CA SER A 7 -18.77 -9.30 -19.57
C SER A 7 -18.97 -8.63 -20.94
N LYS A 8 -19.72 -9.25 -21.85
CA LYS A 8 -20.03 -8.65 -23.16
C LYS A 8 -20.79 -7.32 -23.07
N LYS A 9 -21.75 -7.20 -22.13
CA LYS A 9 -22.51 -5.96 -21.94
C LYS A 9 -21.65 -4.84 -21.40
N ILE A 10 -20.78 -5.14 -20.44
CA ILE A 10 -19.86 -4.19 -19.83
C ILE A 10 -18.80 -3.72 -20.84
N SER A 11 -18.19 -4.65 -21.57
CA SER A 11 -17.17 -4.35 -22.59
C SER A 11 -17.70 -3.40 -23.68
N LYS A 12 -18.99 -3.49 -24.06
CA LYS A 12 -19.61 -2.54 -24.98
C LYS A 12 -19.61 -1.10 -24.44
N ILE A 13 -19.77 -0.93 -23.13
CA ILE A 13 -19.75 0.39 -22.50
C ILE A 13 -18.33 0.92 -22.47
N PHE A 14 -17.36 0.09 -22.11
CA PHE A 14 -15.96 0.47 -22.12
C PHE A 14 -15.51 0.94 -23.51
N LYS A 15 -15.83 0.18 -24.55
CA LYS A 15 -15.57 0.58 -25.94
C LYS A 15 -16.19 1.93 -26.29
N LYS A 16 -17.47 2.14 -25.93
CA LYS A 16 -18.17 3.43 -26.19
C LYS A 16 -17.54 4.62 -25.46
N ARG A 17 -16.80 4.36 -24.38
CA ARG A 17 -16.07 5.36 -23.60
C ARG A 17 -14.63 5.56 -24.04
N GLY A 18 -14.25 4.95 -25.18
CA GLY A 18 -12.93 5.11 -25.77
C GLY A 18 -11.85 4.18 -25.21
N PHE A 19 -12.23 3.17 -24.40
CA PHE A 19 -11.29 2.17 -23.95
C PHE A 19 -11.07 1.10 -25.02
N VAL A 20 -9.83 0.75 -25.29
CA VAL A 20 -9.40 -0.28 -26.23
C VAL A 20 -9.21 -1.59 -25.51
N PHE A 21 -9.60 -2.70 -26.11
CA PHE A 21 -9.36 -4.02 -25.53
C PHE A 21 -7.89 -4.39 -25.63
N LEU A 22 -7.32 -4.78 -24.52
CA LEU A 22 -5.99 -5.38 -24.43
C LEU A 22 -6.14 -6.79 -23.86
N GLU A 23 -5.56 -7.77 -24.52
CA GLU A 23 -5.50 -9.14 -24.01
C GLU A 23 -4.17 -9.35 -23.30
N PRO A 24 -4.13 -9.39 -21.97
CA PRO A 24 -2.89 -9.60 -21.22
C PRO A 24 -2.46 -11.04 -21.29
N ASP A 25 -1.14 -11.28 -21.27
CA ASP A 25 -0.58 -12.62 -21.33
C ASP A 25 -0.97 -13.44 -20.09
N VAL A 26 -1.15 -14.75 -20.28
CA VAL A 26 -1.52 -15.68 -19.20
C VAL A 26 -0.32 -16.03 -18.35
N LEU A 27 0.84 -16.16 -18.98
CA LEU A 27 2.11 -16.49 -18.34
C LEU A 27 2.95 -15.21 -18.19
N LEU A 28 3.48 -14.99 -17.01
CA LEU A 28 4.29 -13.83 -16.69
C LEU A 28 5.55 -14.25 -15.96
N ASP A 29 6.61 -13.45 -16.11
CA ASP A 29 7.74 -13.52 -15.18
C ASP A 29 7.26 -13.19 -13.76
N SER A 30 7.48 -14.12 -12.84
CA SER A 30 7.02 -14.00 -11.46
C SER A 30 7.62 -12.78 -10.74
N ASN A 31 8.81 -12.32 -11.19
CA ASN A 31 9.48 -11.17 -10.60
C ASN A 31 8.67 -9.86 -10.76
N TYR A 32 7.97 -9.66 -11.89
CA TYR A 32 7.11 -8.49 -12.06
C TYR A 32 6.04 -8.38 -10.96
N ILE A 33 5.46 -9.54 -10.63
CA ILE A 33 4.42 -9.60 -9.60
C ILE A 33 5.03 -9.38 -8.21
N ILE A 34 6.15 -10.04 -7.90
CA ILE A 34 6.81 -9.97 -6.59
C ILE A 34 7.33 -8.55 -6.31
N GLN A 35 7.96 -7.90 -7.28
CA GLN A 35 8.47 -6.54 -7.14
C GLN A 35 7.35 -5.54 -6.82
N ARG A 36 6.18 -5.70 -7.43
CA ARG A 36 5.04 -4.80 -7.21
C ARG A 36 4.23 -5.14 -5.97
N SER A 37 3.95 -6.42 -5.74
CA SER A 37 3.03 -6.89 -4.69
C SER A 37 3.74 -7.39 -3.44
N GLY A 38 5.06 -7.57 -3.49
CA GLY A 38 5.92 -8.03 -2.40
C GLY A 38 5.91 -9.55 -2.21
N GLU A 39 6.88 -10.04 -1.47
CA GLU A 39 7.11 -11.48 -1.21
C GLU A 39 5.90 -12.22 -0.63
N ASN A 40 5.09 -11.55 0.19
CA ASN A 40 3.90 -12.18 0.78
C ASN A 40 2.87 -12.59 -0.28
N PHE A 41 2.85 -11.91 -1.43
CA PHE A 41 1.96 -12.23 -2.51
C PHE A 41 2.37 -13.53 -3.23
N LYS A 42 3.66 -13.90 -3.16
CA LYS A 42 4.20 -15.15 -3.72
C LYS A 42 3.44 -16.40 -3.26
N LYS A 43 2.95 -16.40 -2.02
CA LYS A 43 2.16 -17.51 -1.46
C LYS A 43 0.84 -17.75 -2.20
N LEU A 44 0.31 -16.72 -2.85
CA LEU A 44 -0.94 -16.77 -3.61
C LEU A 44 -0.70 -17.11 -5.09
N MET A 45 0.54 -17.12 -5.56
CA MET A 45 0.89 -17.33 -6.94
C MET A 45 0.99 -18.81 -7.27
N LEU A 46 0.65 -19.17 -8.51
CA LEU A 46 0.92 -20.46 -9.12
C LEU A 46 2.18 -20.31 -9.96
N THR A 47 3.31 -20.73 -9.44
CA THR A 47 4.64 -20.55 -10.04
C THR A 47 5.19 -21.86 -10.57
N PHE A 48 6.03 -21.79 -11.61
CA PHE A 48 6.77 -22.89 -12.21
C PHE A 48 8.04 -22.34 -12.88
N GLU A 49 8.97 -23.18 -13.25
CA GLU A 49 10.13 -22.83 -14.04
C GLU A 49 9.88 -23.22 -15.51
N ASP A 50 10.28 -22.37 -16.42
CA ASP A 50 10.30 -22.73 -17.86
C ASP A 50 11.57 -23.51 -18.24
N ASP A 51 11.66 -23.94 -19.49
CA ASP A 51 12.79 -24.76 -20.00
C ASP A 51 14.14 -24.01 -19.91
N SER A 52 14.13 -22.70 -19.77
CA SER A 52 15.34 -21.86 -19.58
C SER A 52 15.71 -21.67 -18.09
N GLY A 53 14.95 -22.21 -17.14
CA GLY A 53 15.14 -22.02 -15.71
C GLY A 53 14.56 -20.68 -15.18
N LYS A 54 13.75 -19.98 -15.98
CA LYS A 54 13.15 -18.73 -15.59
C LYS A 54 11.89 -18.98 -14.74
N ASN A 55 11.78 -18.27 -13.61
CA ASN A 55 10.62 -18.36 -12.73
C ASN A 55 9.40 -17.67 -13.36
N MET A 56 8.45 -18.42 -13.78
CA MET A 56 7.19 -17.99 -14.37
C MET A 56 6.03 -18.16 -13.42
N CYS A 57 4.92 -17.50 -13.69
CA CYS A 57 3.66 -17.71 -12.99
C CYS A 57 2.46 -17.58 -13.92
N LEU A 58 1.37 -18.24 -13.57
CA LEU A 58 0.06 -17.89 -14.10
C LEU A 58 -0.33 -16.52 -13.52
N ARG A 59 -0.78 -15.59 -14.38
CA ARG A 59 -1.16 -14.23 -13.96
C ARG A 59 -2.12 -14.26 -12.77
N PRO A 60 -1.74 -13.71 -11.61
CA PRO A 60 -2.60 -13.72 -10.43
C PRO A 60 -3.63 -12.58 -10.45
N ASP A 61 -3.43 -11.58 -11.29
CA ASP A 61 -4.38 -10.52 -11.64
C ASP A 61 -4.15 -10.04 -13.07
N LEU A 62 -5.11 -9.27 -13.59
CA LEU A 62 -5.03 -8.76 -14.94
C LEU A 62 -4.46 -7.33 -15.01
N THR A 63 -4.42 -6.59 -13.91
CA THR A 63 -3.89 -5.22 -13.88
C THR A 63 -2.40 -5.20 -14.21
N ILE A 64 -1.59 -5.96 -13.45
CA ILE A 64 -0.13 -6.02 -13.69
C ILE A 64 0.16 -6.64 -15.06
N ALA A 65 -0.54 -7.72 -15.43
CA ALA A 65 -0.39 -8.35 -16.73
C ALA A 65 -0.67 -7.37 -17.89
N SER A 66 -1.72 -6.57 -17.76
CA SER A 66 -2.07 -5.56 -18.76
C SER A 66 -1.06 -4.41 -18.81
N CYS A 67 -0.54 -3.99 -17.66
CA CYS A 67 0.51 -2.96 -17.60
C CYS A 67 1.81 -3.46 -18.25
N VAL A 68 2.23 -4.69 -18.00
CA VAL A 68 3.42 -5.29 -18.63
C VAL A 68 3.24 -5.32 -20.14
N LYS A 69 2.13 -5.88 -20.62
CA LYS A 69 1.81 -5.95 -22.04
C LYS A 69 1.80 -4.57 -22.73
N HIS A 70 1.19 -3.58 -22.07
CA HIS A 70 1.16 -2.22 -22.57
C HIS A 70 2.56 -1.60 -22.71
N LEU A 71 3.45 -1.86 -21.74
CA LEU A 71 4.84 -1.39 -21.78
C LEU A 71 5.64 -2.08 -22.88
N GLU A 72 5.42 -3.36 -23.12
CA GLU A 72 6.06 -4.12 -24.19
C GLU A 72 5.66 -3.59 -25.58
N GLU A 73 4.43 -3.16 -25.73
CA GLU A 73 3.94 -2.53 -26.97
C GLU A 73 4.45 -1.11 -27.21
N ASN A 74 5.28 -0.56 -26.29
CA ASN A 74 5.91 0.77 -26.37
C ASN A 74 4.94 1.91 -26.72
N THR A 75 3.72 1.84 -26.22
CA THR A 75 2.67 2.83 -26.49
C THR A 75 3.02 4.17 -25.84
N LYS A 76 3.14 5.22 -26.64
CA LYS A 76 3.43 6.58 -26.16
C LYS A 76 2.15 7.34 -25.86
N GLY A 77 2.20 8.24 -24.86
CA GLY A 77 1.07 9.09 -24.48
C GLY A 77 0.08 8.43 -23.55
N THR A 78 -1.13 8.96 -23.51
CA THR A 78 -2.19 8.44 -22.64
C THR A 78 -2.95 7.32 -23.34
N SER A 79 -3.02 6.17 -22.71
CA SER A 79 -3.74 5.00 -23.19
C SER A 79 -4.90 4.66 -22.26
N LYS A 80 -6.05 4.36 -22.85
CA LYS A 80 -7.26 3.87 -22.17
C LYS A 80 -7.48 2.43 -22.59
N ILE A 81 -7.22 1.49 -21.70
CA ILE A 81 -7.35 0.06 -21.98
C ILE A 81 -8.39 -0.60 -21.08
N TYR A 82 -9.00 -1.65 -21.56
CA TYR A 82 -9.79 -2.56 -20.73
C TYR A 82 -9.44 -4.00 -21.05
N TYR A 83 -9.59 -4.85 -20.07
CA TYR A 83 -9.30 -6.28 -20.17
C TYR A 83 -10.44 -7.12 -19.58
N SER A 84 -10.52 -8.37 -20.03
CA SER A 84 -11.44 -9.38 -19.50
C SER A 84 -10.79 -10.74 -19.61
N GLY A 85 -10.67 -11.45 -18.51
CA GLY A 85 -10.02 -12.76 -18.53
C GLY A 85 -10.03 -13.44 -17.17
N GLN A 86 -9.30 -14.53 -17.08
CA GLN A 86 -9.15 -15.31 -15.87
C GLN A 86 -7.86 -14.93 -15.15
N ALA A 87 -7.96 -14.74 -13.83
CA ALA A 87 -6.85 -14.62 -12.90
C ALA A 87 -6.75 -15.92 -12.07
N TYR A 88 -5.53 -16.29 -11.70
CA TYR A 88 -5.21 -17.55 -11.07
C TYR A 88 -4.54 -17.30 -9.73
N ARG A 89 -5.25 -17.56 -8.62
CA ARG A 89 -4.71 -17.37 -7.26
C ARG A 89 -4.97 -18.58 -6.40
N ARG A 90 -3.98 -18.99 -5.62
CA ARG A 90 -4.20 -19.92 -4.52
C ARG A 90 -5.09 -19.23 -3.48
N SER A 91 -6.01 -19.98 -2.89
CA SER A 91 -6.76 -19.55 -1.71
C SER A 91 -6.33 -20.38 -0.51
N ASN A 92 -6.35 -19.75 0.66
CA ASN A 92 -6.17 -20.46 1.93
C ASN A 92 -7.44 -21.23 2.33
N ASN A 93 -8.55 -20.99 1.66
CA ASN A 93 -9.81 -21.68 1.87
C ASN A 93 -10.04 -22.65 0.71
N SER A 94 -10.14 -23.93 1.01
CA SER A 94 -10.35 -24.99 0.01
C SER A 94 -11.66 -24.88 -0.79
N LYS A 95 -12.61 -24.07 -0.30
CA LYS A 95 -13.88 -23.81 -0.98
C LYS A 95 -13.80 -22.71 -2.04
N ASP A 96 -12.74 -21.93 -2.05
CA ASP A 96 -12.58 -20.83 -3.00
C ASP A 96 -12.02 -21.34 -4.32
N SER A 97 -12.52 -20.78 -5.42
CA SER A 97 -12.00 -21.08 -6.75
C SER A 97 -10.60 -20.51 -6.93
N ILE A 98 -9.69 -21.31 -7.44
CA ILE A 98 -8.36 -20.86 -7.87
C ILE A 98 -8.49 -19.93 -9.09
N VAL A 99 -9.52 -20.12 -9.91
CA VAL A 99 -9.76 -19.36 -11.13
C VAL A 99 -10.84 -18.33 -10.89
N ASN A 100 -10.50 -17.05 -11.06
CA ASN A 100 -11.39 -15.93 -10.88
C ASN A 100 -11.53 -15.12 -12.18
N ASN A 101 -12.76 -14.84 -12.61
CA ASN A 101 -12.97 -13.96 -13.76
C ASN A 101 -12.80 -12.52 -13.34
N GLN A 102 -11.92 -11.79 -14.01
CA GLN A 102 -11.70 -10.36 -13.82
C GLN A 102 -12.08 -9.59 -15.09
N LEU A 103 -12.60 -8.41 -14.88
CA LEU A 103 -12.84 -7.38 -15.88
C LEU A 103 -12.40 -6.06 -15.28
N GLY A 104 -11.57 -5.32 -15.98
CA GLY A 104 -11.05 -4.04 -15.49
C GLY A 104 -10.77 -3.07 -16.62
N LEU A 105 -10.44 -1.85 -16.23
CA LEU A 105 -10.03 -0.78 -17.13
C LEU A 105 -8.95 0.07 -16.45
N GLU A 106 -8.01 0.55 -17.26
CA GLU A 106 -6.87 1.34 -16.82
C GLU A 106 -6.71 2.57 -17.72
N ILE A 107 -6.24 3.67 -17.13
CA ILE A 107 -5.75 4.83 -17.85
C ILE A 107 -4.28 4.97 -17.52
N ILE A 108 -3.40 4.82 -18.51
CA ILE A 108 -1.96 4.78 -18.34
C ILE A 108 -1.34 6.00 -19.03
N GLY A 109 -0.32 6.61 -18.38
CA GLY A 109 0.45 7.71 -18.95
C GLY A 109 -0.26 9.08 -18.94
N SER A 110 -1.40 9.22 -18.28
CA SER A 110 -2.06 10.51 -18.09
C SER A 110 -1.42 11.33 -16.98
N LYS A 111 -1.55 12.65 -17.08
CA LYS A 111 -1.17 13.63 -16.04
C LYS A 111 -2.38 14.26 -15.35
N LYS A 112 -3.59 13.75 -15.60
CA LYS A 112 -4.86 14.35 -15.12
C LYS A 112 -5.55 13.42 -14.12
N GLU A 113 -4.84 12.95 -13.09
CA GLU A 113 -5.26 11.90 -12.15
C GLU A 113 -6.71 12.05 -11.68
N SER A 114 -7.10 13.21 -11.14
CA SER A 114 -8.46 13.41 -10.60
C SER A 114 -9.55 13.32 -11.66
N LEU A 115 -9.27 13.71 -12.90
CA LEU A 115 -10.23 13.59 -14.01
C LEU A 115 -10.33 12.15 -14.48
N ASP A 116 -9.21 11.44 -14.48
CA ASP A 116 -9.13 10.04 -14.88
C ASP A 116 -9.81 9.14 -13.87
N ASP A 117 -9.62 9.37 -12.58
CA ASP A 117 -10.32 8.67 -11.50
C ASP A 117 -11.83 8.85 -11.61
N LYS A 118 -12.28 10.09 -11.85
CA LYS A 118 -13.69 10.38 -12.09
C LYS A 118 -14.22 9.65 -13.31
N GLU A 119 -13.47 9.63 -14.41
CA GLU A 119 -13.86 8.92 -15.63
C GLU A 119 -13.97 7.41 -15.42
N ILE A 120 -13.02 6.81 -14.69
CA ILE A 120 -13.04 5.39 -14.33
C ILE A 120 -14.28 5.07 -13.50
N ILE A 121 -14.53 5.81 -12.42
CA ILE A 121 -15.67 5.61 -11.51
C ILE A 121 -16.99 5.74 -12.30
N ASP A 122 -17.16 6.81 -13.09
CA ASP A 122 -18.36 7.03 -13.91
C ASP A 122 -18.57 5.91 -14.93
N THR A 123 -17.49 5.43 -15.55
CA THR A 123 -17.55 4.32 -16.52
C THR A 123 -17.98 3.01 -15.87
N ILE A 124 -17.43 2.70 -14.71
CA ILE A 124 -17.80 1.51 -13.93
C ILE A 124 -19.26 1.58 -13.49
N LEU A 125 -19.70 2.73 -12.97
CA LEU A 125 -21.10 2.92 -12.53
C LEU A 125 -22.08 2.74 -13.67
N LYS A 126 -21.80 3.30 -14.85
CA LYS A 126 -22.63 3.09 -16.06
C LYS A 126 -22.67 1.62 -16.47
N ALA A 127 -21.54 0.92 -16.35
CA ALA A 127 -21.47 -0.49 -16.66
C ALA A 127 -22.30 -1.34 -15.69
N ILE A 128 -22.20 -1.07 -14.39
CA ILE A 128 -22.98 -1.75 -13.34
C ILE A 128 -24.49 -1.50 -13.49
N ASN A 129 -24.88 -0.25 -13.75
CA ASN A 129 -26.28 0.09 -14.01
C ASN A 129 -26.85 -0.65 -15.22
N LYS A 130 -26.04 -0.84 -16.28
CA LYS A 130 -26.45 -1.58 -17.48
C LYS A 130 -26.76 -3.05 -17.21
N ILE A 131 -26.10 -3.66 -16.24
CA ILE A 131 -26.37 -5.03 -15.82
C ILE A 131 -27.42 -5.14 -14.69
N LYS A 132 -28.05 -3.99 -14.34
CA LYS A 132 -29.17 -3.88 -13.40
C LYS A 132 -28.84 -4.28 -11.96
N ILE A 133 -27.62 -4.04 -11.50
CA ILE A 133 -27.27 -4.14 -10.07
C ILE A 133 -27.82 -2.89 -9.38
N LYS A 134 -28.76 -3.07 -8.42
CA LYS A 134 -29.52 -1.97 -7.80
C LYS A 134 -28.91 -1.40 -6.53
N LYS A 135 -28.16 -2.22 -5.76
CA LYS A 135 -27.56 -1.80 -4.50
C LYS A 135 -26.04 -1.79 -4.64
N ILE A 136 -25.46 -0.59 -4.66
CA ILE A 136 -24.04 -0.37 -4.81
C ILE A 136 -23.59 0.55 -3.69
N THR A 137 -22.54 0.18 -2.98
CA THR A 137 -21.84 1.06 -2.07
C THR A 137 -20.45 1.31 -2.63
N ILE A 138 -20.08 2.58 -2.73
CA ILE A 138 -18.74 2.99 -3.16
C ILE A 138 -18.01 3.48 -1.93
N ASN A 139 -16.91 2.81 -1.60
CA ASN A 139 -16.01 3.25 -0.54
C ASN A 139 -14.79 3.91 -1.18
N ILE A 140 -14.56 5.17 -0.82
CA ILE A 140 -13.40 5.94 -1.29
C ILE A 140 -12.48 6.14 -0.10
N GLY A 141 -11.21 5.79 -0.25
CA GLY A 141 -10.16 6.02 0.73
C GLY A 141 -9.03 6.85 0.13
N ASP A 142 -8.54 7.80 0.91
CA ASP A 142 -7.40 8.61 0.55
C ASP A 142 -6.25 8.38 1.53
N VAL A 143 -5.21 7.71 1.04
CA VAL A 143 -3.99 7.41 1.81
C VAL A 143 -3.20 8.68 2.12
N SER A 144 -3.35 9.73 1.31
CA SER A 144 -2.64 11.01 1.53
C SER A 144 -3.06 11.66 2.85
N LEU A 145 -4.34 11.54 3.21
CA LEU A 145 -4.86 12.05 4.49
C LEU A 145 -4.21 11.34 5.70
N PHE A 146 -4.03 10.02 5.60
CA PHE A 146 -3.33 9.27 6.64
C PHE A 146 -1.86 9.67 6.73
N ARG A 147 -1.16 9.85 5.61
CA ARG A 147 0.22 10.33 5.58
C ARG A 147 0.35 11.71 6.20
N GLN A 148 -0.50 12.66 5.80
CA GLN A 148 -0.51 14.01 6.37
C GLN A 148 -0.74 13.98 7.88
N LEU A 149 -1.65 13.13 8.37
CA LEU A 149 -1.83 12.96 9.80
C LEU A 149 -0.53 12.49 10.46
N ILE A 150 0.07 11.40 9.98
CA ILE A 150 1.29 10.83 10.58
C ILE A 150 2.44 11.84 10.54
N ASP A 151 2.61 12.58 9.45
CA ASP A 151 3.65 13.60 9.31
C ASP A 151 3.44 14.77 10.28
N SER A 152 2.19 15.14 10.57
CA SER A 152 1.85 16.19 11.53
C SER A 152 2.08 15.80 13.01
N LEU A 153 2.17 14.51 13.30
CA LEU A 153 2.40 14.02 14.66
C LEU A 153 3.86 14.21 15.09
N LYS A 154 4.06 14.66 16.33
CA LYS A 154 5.38 14.79 16.95
C LYS A 154 5.86 13.44 17.49
N ILE A 155 6.10 12.49 16.61
CA ILE A 155 6.61 11.15 16.94
C ILE A 155 7.97 10.92 16.26
N PRO A 156 8.80 10.02 16.79
CA PRO A 156 10.06 9.65 16.17
C PRO A 156 9.89 9.22 14.71
N GLU A 157 10.82 9.64 13.83
CA GLU A 157 10.71 9.43 12.39
C GLU A 157 10.59 7.96 12.01
N ARG A 158 11.28 7.07 12.73
CA ARG A 158 11.16 5.60 12.54
C ARG A 158 9.74 5.09 12.74
N TRP A 159 8.97 5.69 13.64
CA TRP A 159 7.56 5.33 13.86
C TRP A 159 6.70 5.82 12.70
N LYS A 160 6.92 7.03 12.20
CA LYS A 160 6.23 7.54 11.01
C LYS A 160 6.42 6.59 9.82
N LEU A 161 7.68 6.27 9.51
CA LEU A 161 8.02 5.37 8.41
C LEU A 161 7.40 3.98 8.59
N ARG A 162 7.42 3.41 9.80
CA ARG A 162 6.83 2.10 10.07
C ARG A 162 5.31 2.11 9.92
N LEU A 163 4.63 3.12 10.46
CA LEU A 163 3.18 3.25 10.37
C LEU A 163 2.73 3.43 8.93
N ILE A 164 3.36 4.33 8.16
CA ILE A 164 3.06 4.56 6.74
C ILE A 164 3.33 3.30 5.92
N ARG A 165 4.44 2.61 6.17
CA ARG A 165 4.82 1.40 5.41
C ARG A 165 3.88 0.22 5.63
N HIS A 166 3.25 0.13 6.79
CA HIS A 166 2.53 -1.09 7.20
C HIS A 166 1.03 -0.90 7.46
N PHE A 167 0.48 0.29 7.27
CA PHE A 167 -0.93 0.55 7.55
C PHE A 167 -1.89 -0.35 6.74
N TRP A 168 -1.47 -0.82 5.58
CA TRP A 168 -2.23 -1.72 4.73
C TRP A 168 -2.27 -3.20 5.20
N LYS A 169 -1.52 -3.54 6.26
CA LYS A 169 -1.50 -4.86 6.89
C LYS A 169 -2.24 -4.80 8.25
N PRO A 170 -3.57 -5.01 8.30
CA PRO A 170 -4.38 -4.68 9.48
C PRO A 170 -3.82 -5.26 10.79
N LYS A 171 -3.56 -6.58 10.85
CA LYS A 171 -3.02 -7.23 12.05
C LYS A 171 -1.68 -6.67 12.49
N TYR A 172 -0.74 -6.55 11.54
CA TYR A 172 0.60 -6.04 11.86
C TYR A 172 0.57 -4.55 12.23
N PHE A 173 -0.32 -3.78 11.60
CA PHE A 173 -0.52 -2.38 11.94
C PHE A 173 -1.09 -2.21 13.36
N GLU A 174 -2.04 -3.05 13.74
CA GLU A 174 -2.57 -3.08 15.10
C GLU A 174 -1.47 -3.45 16.13
N ASP A 175 -0.63 -4.43 15.83
CA ASP A 175 0.54 -4.77 16.65
C ASP A 175 1.51 -3.59 16.78
N LEU A 176 1.74 -2.82 15.70
CA LEU A 176 2.56 -1.61 15.76
C LEU A 176 1.95 -0.54 16.66
N LEU A 177 0.63 -0.32 16.56
CA LEU A 177 -0.05 0.62 17.44
C LEU A 177 0.02 0.19 18.90
N ASN A 178 -0.15 -1.10 19.19
CA ASN A 178 -0.02 -1.63 20.54
C ASN A 178 1.40 -1.44 21.10
N ARG A 179 2.44 -1.68 20.30
CA ARG A 179 3.83 -1.43 20.68
C ARG A 179 4.12 0.04 20.96
N LEU A 180 3.54 0.93 20.15
CA LEU A 180 3.65 2.37 20.36
C LEU A 180 2.90 2.81 21.61
N GLU A 181 1.72 2.26 21.85
CA GLU A 181 0.87 2.56 23.01
C GLU A 181 1.49 2.12 24.33
N THR A 182 2.03 0.90 24.36
CA THR A 182 2.64 0.28 25.56
C THR A 182 4.10 0.65 25.73
N ASN A 183 4.69 1.35 24.77
CA ASN A 183 6.11 1.67 24.75
C ASN A 183 7.02 0.44 24.85
N SER A 184 6.55 -0.70 24.35
CA SER A 184 7.22 -1.99 24.47
C SER A 184 8.33 -2.22 23.44
N ASP A 185 8.44 -1.35 22.42
CA ASP A 185 9.48 -1.43 21.40
C ASP A 185 10.77 -0.73 21.87
N ILE A 186 11.30 -1.19 23.02
CA ILE A 186 12.50 -0.64 23.63
C ILE A 186 13.71 -1.07 22.80
N ASP A 187 14.62 -0.13 22.51
CA ASP A 187 15.93 -0.45 21.96
C ASP A 187 16.91 -0.80 23.12
N PRO A 188 17.35 -2.07 23.22
CA PRO A 188 18.25 -2.48 24.30
C PRO A 188 19.51 -1.62 24.39
N ILE A 189 19.96 -1.06 23.26
CA ILE A 189 21.17 -0.22 23.22
C ILE A 189 20.92 1.17 23.84
N THR A 190 19.67 1.65 23.88
CA THR A 190 19.34 2.96 24.46
C THR A 190 18.93 2.88 25.92
N VAL A 191 18.55 1.70 26.42
CA VAL A 191 18.18 1.48 27.84
C VAL A 191 19.42 1.62 28.75
N ASP A 192 20.52 1.03 28.32
CA ASP A 192 21.79 1.06 29.06
C ASP A 192 22.77 2.11 28.48
N PHE A 193 22.23 3.16 27.86
CA PHE A 193 23.05 4.18 27.21
C PHE A 193 23.81 5.01 28.25
N ASP A 194 25.09 4.71 28.37
CA ASP A 194 26.03 5.50 29.20
C ASP A 194 26.58 6.69 28.40
N LYS A 195 26.05 7.89 28.72
CA LYS A 195 26.49 9.16 28.09
C LYS A 195 28.00 9.40 28.28
N LYS A 196 28.57 8.98 29.42
CA LYS A 196 29.99 9.14 29.71
C LYS A 196 30.82 8.28 28.76
N ARG A 197 30.48 6.99 28.66
CA ARG A 197 31.16 6.04 27.78
C ARG A 197 31.04 6.46 26.28
N PHE A 198 29.89 6.99 25.86
CA PHE A 198 29.71 7.52 24.52
C PHE A 198 30.59 8.75 24.26
N SER A 199 30.71 9.64 25.24
CA SER A 199 31.61 10.80 25.17
C SER A 199 33.10 10.37 25.11
N GLU A 200 33.47 9.35 25.84
CA GLU A 200 34.82 8.76 25.79
C GLU A 200 35.13 8.14 24.43
N MET A 201 34.16 7.37 23.85
CA MET A 201 34.32 6.80 22.52
C MET A 201 34.47 7.88 21.42
N LYS A 202 33.87 9.05 21.59
CA LYS A 202 34.06 10.18 20.64
C LYS A 202 35.49 10.73 20.63
N LYS A 203 36.24 10.51 21.69
CA LYS A 203 37.65 10.96 21.82
C LYS A 203 38.64 9.96 21.22
N LEU A 204 38.19 8.73 20.90
CA LEU A 204 39.04 7.73 20.30
C LEU A 204 39.28 8.01 18.81
N ASN A 205 40.34 7.39 18.29
CA ASN A 205 40.62 7.50 16.84
C ASN A 205 39.47 6.89 16.01
N GLN A 206 38.81 7.74 15.24
CA GLN A 206 37.61 7.39 14.47
C GLN A 206 37.82 6.28 13.43
N ASN A 207 39.10 6.06 13.02
CA ASN A 207 39.49 5.05 12.05
C ASN A 207 39.82 3.68 12.68
N GLU A 208 39.92 3.61 13.99
CA GLU A 208 40.07 2.33 14.68
C GLU A 208 38.83 1.46 14.56
N GLU A 209 39.04 0.15 14.54
CA GLU A 209 37.97 -0.84 14.39
C GLU A 209 37.72 -1.58 15.69
N ILE A 210 36.45 -1.70 16.04
CA ILE A 210 35.96 -2.54 17.13
C ILE A 210 35.05 -3.61 16.52
N ALA A 211 35.42 -4.88 16.67
CA ALA A 211 34.70 -6.02 16.12
C ALA A 211 34.42 -5.86 14.60
N GLY A 212 35.43 -5.44 13.84
CA GLY A 212 35.32 -5.28 12.37
C GLY A 212 34.51 -4.07 11.90
N ARG A 213 34.27 -3.08 12.80
CA ARG A 213 33.56 -1.84 12.44
C ARG A 213 34.32 -0.62 12.92
N LYS A 214 34.43 0.39 12.07
CA LYS A 214 35.06 1.67 12.44
C LYS A 214 34.28 2.35 13.57
N ILE A 215 35.00 2.97 14.50
CA ILE A 215 34.41 3.73 15.63
C ILE A 215 33.46 4.81 15.09
N SER A 216 33.79 5.48 13.98
CA SER A 216 32.95 6.48 13.31
C SER A 216 31.58 5.90 12.88
N GLU A 217 31.53 4.66 12.38
CA GLU A 217 30.26 4.00 12.01
C GLU A 217 29.43 3.65 13.24
N ILE A 218 30.08 3.16 14.29
CA ILE A 218 29.42 2.83 15.56
C ILE A 218 28.78 4.09 16.14
N LEU A 219 29.55 5.17 16.24
CA LEU A 219 29.06 6.45 16.76
C LEU A 219 27.92 7.03 15.93
N SER A 220 28.02 6.98 14.59
CA SER A 220 26.94 7.43 13.70
C SER A 220 25.64 6.66 13.92
N ARG A 221 25.72 5.35 14.16
CA ARG A 221 24.55 4.52 14.48
C ARG A 221 23.95 4.86 15.85
N PHE A 222 24.79 5.13 16.84
CA PHE A 222 24.34 5.59 18.15
C PHE A 222 23.65 6.96 18.06
N ASP A 223 24.25 7.93 17.39
CA ASP A 223 23.67 9.26 17.19
C ASP A 223 22.29 9.17 16.52
N LYS A 224 22.15 8.33 15.47
CA LYS A 224 20.85 8.09 14.83
C LYS A 224 19.81 7.54 15.82
N LYS A 225 20.20 6.59 16.67
CA LYS A 225 19.29 5.98 17.66
C LYS A 225 18.87 6.94 18.76
N ILE A 226 19.76 7.84 19.18
CA ILE A 226 19.49 8.86 20.19
C ILE A 226 18.50 9.90 19.63
N ARG A 227 18.70 10.34 18.38
CA ARG A 227 17.83 11.33 17.72
C ARG A 227 16.46 10.77 17.37
N ASP A 228 16.38 9.45 17.16
CA ASP A 228 15.16 8.75 16.76
C ASP A 228 14.92 7.51 17.61
N PRO A 229 14.54 7.68 18.89
CA PRO A 229 14.37 6.59 19.84
C PRO A 229 13.20 5.68 19.45
N ARG A 230 13.28 4.39 19.84
CA ARG A 230 12.15 3.46 19.67
C ARG A 230 11.07 3.69 20.73
N SER A 231 11.50 4.01 21.95
CA SER A 231 10.58 4.37 23.03
C SER A 231 10.06 5.78 22.84
N PHE A 232 8.77 5.96 23.05
CA PHE A 232 8.11 7.25 22.92
C PHE A 232 7.04 7.43 23.99
N PRO A 233 7.29 8.26 25.02
CA PRO A 233 6.41 8.40 26.19
C PRO A 233 4.96 8.78 25.86
N GLU A 234 4.75 9.59 24.82
CA GLU A 234 3.42 10.02 24.41
C GLU A 234 2.70 9.02 23.47
N GLY A 235 3.20 7.78 23.38
CA GLY A 235 2.67 6.75 22.49
C GLY A 235 1.16 6.53 22.66
N LYS A 236 0.68 6.43 23.89
CA LYS A 236 -0.74 6.23 24.20
C LYS A 236 -1.63 7.34 23.64
N LYS A 237 -1.22 8.61 23.78
CA LYS A 237 -1.95 9.76 23.25
C LYS A 237 -1.95 9.74 21.72
N THR A 238 -0.81 9.45 21.12
CA THR A 238 -0.65 9.33 19.67
C THR A 238 -1.52 8.23 19.07
N VAL A 239 -1.50 7.05 19.67
CA VAL A 239 -2.32 5.91 19.21
C VAL A 239 -3.81 6.23 19.29
N LYS A 240 -4.25 6.93 20.33
CA LYS A 240 -5.63 7.39 20.43
C LYS A 240 -6.02 8.29 19.25
N ILE A 241 -5.16 9.24 18.89
CA ILE A 241 -5.40 10.13 17.75
C ILE A 241 -5.49 9.32 16.45
N ILE A 242 -4.57 8.39 16.22
CA ILE A 242 -4.56 7.55 15.02
C ILE A 242 -5.84 6.69 14.97
N LYS A 243 -6.21 6.04 16.07
CA LYS A 243 -7.42 5.20 16.15
C LYS A 243 -8.70 6.02 15.94
N GLU A 244 -8.76 7.26 16.43
CA GLU A 244 -9.90 8.16 16.20
C GLU A 244 -10.00 8.57 14.72
N PHE A 245 -8.86 8.86 14.07
CA PHE A 245 -8.83 9.17 12.64
C PHE A 245 -9.30 7.98 11.78
N LEU A 246 -8.83 6.78 12.07
CA LEU A 246 -9.18 5.57 11.31
C LEU A 246 -10.67 5.19 11.42
N LYS A 247 -11.38 5.73 12.39
CA LYS A 247 -12.84 5.55 12.54
C LYS A 247 -13.65 6.52 11.68
N ILE A 248 -13.03 7.51 11.05
CA ILE A 248 -13.74 8.45 10.20
C ILE A 248 -14.24 7.71 8.97
N SER A 249 -15.55 7.48 8.93
CA SER A 249 -16.27 6.91 7.80
C SER A 249 -17.61 7.61 7.74
N CYS A 250 -17.85 8.37 6.69
CA CYS A 250 -19.03 9.18 6.54
C CYS A 250 -19.37 9.36 5.04
N PRO A 251 -20.60 9.78 4.72
CA PRO A 251 -20.92 10.22 3.36
C PRO A 251 -19.96 11.30 2.86
N ILE A 252 -19.67 11.29 1.57
CA ILE A 252 -18.64 12.16 0.97
C ILE A 252 -18.93 13.65 1.16
N ASP A 253 -20.20 14.04 1.15
CA ASP A 253 -20.67 15.40 1.39
C ASP A 253 -20.46 15.89 2.83
N GLN A 254 -20.23 14.95 3.77
CA GLN A 254 -19.97 15.24 5.18
C GLN A 254 -18.48 15.15 5.54
N MET A 255 -17.62 14.77 4.62
CA MET A 255 -16.20 14.52 4.89
C MET A 255 -15.49 15.75 5.45
N ASP A 256 -15.67 16.92 4.86
CA ASP A 256 -15.06 18.17 5.32
C ASP A 256 -15.44 18.51 6.76
N LYS A 257 -16.72 18.33 7.12
CA LYS A 257 -17.21 18.58 8.48
C LYS A 257 -16.60 17.58 9.47
N SER A 258 -16.51 16.32 9.08
CA SER A 258 -15.95 15.26 9.92
C SER A 258 -14.46 15.47 10.17
N LEU A 259 -13.68 15.83 9.15
CA LEU A 259 -12.27 16.15 9.29
C LEU A 259 -12.03 17.43 10.12
N LYS A 260 -12.81 18.48 9.92
CA LYS A 260 -12.73 19.70 10.73
C LYS A 260 -13.03 19.42 12.21
N ASN A 261 -14.03 18.59 12.50
CA ASN A 261 -14.37 18.20 13.89
C ASN A 261 -13.23 17.38 14.50
N PHE A 262 -12.67 16.44 13.76
CA PHE A 262 -11.52 15.66 14.21
C PHE A 262 -10.33 16.55 14.55
N LEU A 263 -9.97 17.50 13.68
CA LEU A 263 -8.87 18.44 13.91
C LEU A 263 -9.13 19.35 15.12
N LYS A 264 -10.35 19.88 15.27
CA LYS A 264 -10.73 20.67 16.47
C LYS A 264 -10.53 19.86 17.74
N ASN A 265 -10.97 18.61 17.77
CA ASN A 265 -10.82 17.73 18.94
C ASN A 265 -9.35 17.45 19.30
N ILE A 266 -8.46 17.40 18.30
CA ILE A 266 -7.01 17.24 18.55
C ILE A 266 -6.40 18.53 19.09
N ILE A 267 -6.78 19.70 18.53
CA ILE A 267 -6.24 20.99 18.92
C ILE A 267 -6.72 21.37 20.32
N LEU A 268 -8.03 21.20 20.62
CA LEU A 268 -8.64 21.51 21.92
C LEU A 268 -8.14 20.61 23.06
N LYS A 269 -7.64 19.41 22.76
CA LYS A 269 -7.02 18.52 23.77
C LYS A 269 -5.52 18.80 23.99
N LYS A 270 -4.97 19.82 23.30
CA LYS A 270 -3.59 20.30 23.49
C LYS A 270 -3.49 21.50 24.45
N VAL A 271 -4.61 21.99 24.97
CA VAL A 271 -4.67 23.05 25.99
C VAL A 271 -4.83 22.44 27.38
#